data_a2549ce4201485b61a39ed87e98877b4
#
_entry.id   a2549ce4201485b61a39ed87e98877b4
#
_cell.length_a   1.000
_cell.length_b   1.000
_cell.length_c   1.000
_cell.angle_alpha   90.00
_cell.angle_beta   90.00
_cell.angle_gamma   90.00
#
_symmetry.space_group_name_H-M   'P 1'
#
loop_
_entity.id
_entity.type
_entity.pdbx_description
1 polymer ?
#
loop_
_entity_poly.entity_id
_entity_poly.type
_entity_poly.pdbx_seq_one_letter_code
_entity_poly.pdbx_strand_id
1 'polypeptide(L)'
;NLLRSFHQEYPNILITCSRCDTDMLAAGLLNGDYDMIFTWDSTNILLEDQVCHRLVERVPLIVALYAGHPLSGRHTLNRMELKGEQILYMSPSGVGDSFGDSHFMELYRKAGYQPDILFRSSDAESILMMVAAEEGISILPAYVTNKLKDADNLVFVPLVGEEEYEEIIAVWKSDNAGQALQKFVLRIRGAE
;
A
#
# COMPACT_ATOMS: atom_id res chain seq x y z
N ASN A 1 12.43 -8.78 -7.56
CA ASN A 1 13.40 -9.87 -7.88
C ASN A 1 13.40 -11.08 -6.93
N LEU A 2 12.75 -11.01 -5.76
CA LEU A 2 12.71 -12.07 -4.76
C LEU A 2 12.22 -13.42 -5.34
N LEU A 3 11.06 -13.44 -5.99
CA LEU A 3 10.47 -14.67 -6.57
C LEU A 3 11.39 -15.33 -7.60
N ARG A 4 12.00 -14.54 -8.49
CA ARG A 4 12.91 -15.05 -9.50
C ARG A 4 14.15 -15.67 -8.88
N SER A 5 14.79 -15.02 -7.94
CA SER A 5 16.00 -15.54 -7.28
C SER A 5 15.70 -16.79 -6.47
N PHE A 6 14.54 -16.85 -5.81
CA PHE A 6 14.11 -18.04 -5.08
C PHE A 6 13.86 -19.23 -6.01
N HIS A 7 13.16 -19.03 -7.14
CA HIS A 7 12.91 -20.08 -8.11
C HIS A 7 14.21 -20.62 -8.73
N GLN A 8 15.18 -19.74 -9.00
CA GLN A 8 16.49 -20.18 -9.53
C GLN A 8 17.24 -21.08 -8.55
N GLU A 9 17.10 -20.85 -7.25
CA GLU A 9 17.77 -21.68 -6.22
C GLU A 9 16.96 -22.93 -5.88
N TYR A 10 15.63 -22.85 -5.94
CA TYR A 10 14.72 -23.95 -5.59
C TYR A 10 13.73 -24.23 -6.74
N PRO A 11 14.20 -24.75 -7.87
CA PRO A 11 13.37 -24.90 -9.08
C PRO A 11 12.21 -25.90 -8.91
N ASN A 12 12.31 -26.79 -7.93
CA ASN A 12 11.28 -27.79 -7.61
C ASN A 12 10.18 -27.25 -6.66
N ILE A 13 10.29 -25.99 -6.19
CA ILE A 13 9.26 -25.36 -5.36
C ILE A 13 8.43 -24.45 -6.28
N LEU A 14 7.15 -24.83 -6.44
CA LEU A 14 6.20 -23.97 -7.14
C LEU A 14 5.75 -22.84 -6.25
N ILE A 15 5.82 -21.60 -6.74
CA ILE A 15 5.24 -20.43 -6.09
C ILE A 15 4.06 -19.99 -6.94
N THR A 16 2.89 -19.88 -6.30
CA THR A 16 1.70 -19.26 -6.90
C THR A 16 1.46 -17.92 -6.23
N CYS A 17 1.03 -16.93 -7.02
CA CYS A 17 0.73 -15.59 -6.52
C CYS A 17 -0.67 -15.18 -6.96
N SER A 18 -1.44 -14.65 -6.03
CA SER A 18 -2.73 -14.02 -6.29
C SER A 18 -2.79 -12.63 -5.66
N ARG A 19 -3.66 -11.79 -6.17
CA ARG A 19 -3.93 -10.47 -5.62
C ARG A 19 -5.40 -10.40 -5.20
N CYS A 20 -5.64 -9.93 -3.99
CA CYS A 20 -6.99 -9.68 -3.47
C CYS A 20 -6.96 -8.53 -2.44
N ASP A 21 -8.11 -8.12 -2.00
CA ASP A 21 -8.26 -7.07 -0.99
C ASP A 21 -7.65 -7.49 0.36
N THR A 22 -7.22 -6.52 1.14
CA THR A 22 -6.46 -6.73 2.39
C THR A 22 -7.19 -7.64 3.38
N ASP A 23 -8.52 -7.46 3.52
CA ASP A 23 -9.33 -8.27 4.45
C ASP A 23 -9.39 -9.74 4.00
N MET A 24 -9.43 -9.98 2.69
CA MET A 24 -9.41 -11.34 2.15
C MET A 24 -8.02 -11.98 2.28
N LEU A 25 -6.93 -11.19 2.23
CA LEU A 25 -5.58 -11.70 2.47
C LEU A 25 -5.45 -12.24 3.90
N ALA A 26 -5.90 -11.47 4.89
CA ALA A 26 -5.85 -11.87 6.29
C ALA A 26 -6.67 -13.14 6.54
N ALA A 27 -7.90 -13.19 6.07
CA ALA A 27 -8.77 -14.37 6.20
C ALA A 27 -8.16 -15.61 5.52
N GLY A 28 -7.64 -15.47 4.30
CA GLY A 28 -7.02 -16.57 3.57
C GLY A 28 -5.76 -17.11 4.24
N LEU A 29 -4.94 -16.24 4.87
CA LEU A 29 -3.79 -16.68 5.65
C LEU A 29 -4.23 -17.51 6.87
N LEU A 30 -5.20 -17.02 7.64
CA LEU A 30 -5.70 -17.70 8.85
C LEU A 30 -6.36 -19.03 8.51
N ASN A 31 -7.12 -19.10 7.42
CA ASN A 31 -7.75 -20.32 6.93
C ASN A 31 -6.77 -21.32 6.29
N GLY A 32 -5.53 -20.90 5.97
CA GLY A 32 -4.53 -21.73 5.31
C GLY A 32 -4.66 -21.79 3.78
N ASP A 33 -5.39 -20.87 3.16
CA ASP A 33 -5.47 -20.74 1.70
C ASP A 33 -4.16 -20.16 1.14
N TYR A 34 -3.42 -19.42 1.99
CA TYR A 34 -2.11 -18.84 1.70
C TYR A 34 -1.09 -19.28 2.73
N ASP A 35 0.13 -19.62 2.29
CA ASP A 35 1.27 -19.88 3.17
C ASP A 35 1.87 -18.57 3.72
N MET A 36 1.80 -17.50 2.92
CA MET A 36 2.32 -16.17 3.24
C MET A 36 1.51 -15.11 2.49
N ILE A 37 1.36 -13.96 3.11
CA ILE A 37 0.81 -12.77 2.46
C ILE A 37 1.82 -11.61 2.52
N PHE A 38 1.72 -10.71 1.55
CA PHE A 38 2.36 -9.40 1.58
C PHE A 38 1.26 -8.36 1.70
N THR A 39 1.33 -7.55 2.73
CA THR A 39 0.30 -6.56 3.05
C THR A 39 0.94 -5.31 3.68
N TRP A 40 0.13 -4.34 4.02
CA TRP A 40 0.54 -3.16 4.76
C TRP A 40 0.65 -3.47 6.25
N ASP A 41 1.52 -2.76 6.97
CA ASP A 41 1.61 -2.83 8.43
C ASP A 41 0.34 -2.30 9.12
N SER A 42 -0.38 -1.38 8.48
CA SER A 42 -1.69 -0.87 8.90
C SER A 42 -2.80 -1.90 8.67
N THR A 43 -2.65 -3.10 9.22
CA THR A 43 -3.62 -4.20 9.12
C THR A 43 -3.85 -4.88 10.46
N ASN A 44 -5.09 -5.33 10.70
CA ASN A 44 -5.46 -6.02 11.94
C ASN A 44 -4.86 -7.42 12.07
N ILE A 45 -4.32 -8.01 11.00
CA ILE A 45 -3.66 -9.33 11.05
C ILE A 45 -2.51 -9.36 12.06
N LEU A 46 -1.86 -8.25 12.33
CA LEU A 46 -0.78 -8.14 13.31
C LEU A 46 -1.26 -8.23 14.76
N LEU A 47 -2.57 -8.18 15.01
CA LEU A 47 -3.18 -8.36 16.33
C LEU A 47 -3.38 -9.85 16.66
N GLU A 48 -3.16 -10.76 15.69
CA GLU A 48 -3.31 -12.20 15.87
C GLU A 48 -2.04 -12.81 16.45
N ASP A 49 -2.14 -13.51 17.59
CA ASP A 49 -1.00 -14.12 18.31
C ASP A 49 -0.31 -15.24 17.50
N GLN A 50 -1.00 -15.78 16.50
CA GLN A 50 -0.55 -16.95 15.73
C GLN A 50 0.19 -16.58 14.43
N VAL A 51 0.58 -15.32 14.24
CA VAL A 51 1.31 -14.89 13.05
C VAL A 51 2.71 -14.38 13.39
N CYS A 52 3.62 -14.58 12.44
CA CYS A 52 4.91 -13.92 12.39
C CYS A 52 4.93 -12.94 11.24
N HIS A 53 5.69 -11.87 11.35
CA HIS A 53 5.84 -10.90 10.28
C HIS A 53 7.29 -10.42 10.13
N ARG A 54 7.58 -9.83 8.98
CA ARG A 54 8.85 -9.17 8.69
C ARG A 54 8.62 -7.98 7.79
N LEU A 55 9.24 -6.85 8.12
CA LEU A 55 9.31 -5.69 7.24
C LEU A 55 10.04 -6.06 5.96
N VAL A 56 9.44 -5.74 4.82
CA VAL A 56 10.00 -5.98 3.47
C VAL A 56 10.53 -4.68 2.88
N GLU A 57 9.73 -3.62 2.94
CA GLU A 57 10.05 -2.33 2.33
C GLU A 57 9.26 -1.20 2.99
N ARG A 58 9.89 -0.04 3.12
CA ARG A 58 9.20 1.24 3.38
C ARG A 58 9.00 1.96 2.07
N VAL A 59 7.75 2.23 1.74
CA VAL A 59 7.35 2.89 0.50
C VAL A 59 6.92 4.31 0.81
N PRO A 60 7.63 5.33 0.31
CA PRO A 60 7.23 6.72 0.52
C PRO A 60 5.89 7.00 -0.15
N LEU A 61 5.14 7.93 0.44
CA LEU A 61 3.90 8.42 -0.14
C LEU A 61 4.17 9.57 -1.11
N ILE A 62 3.31 9.68 -2.10
CA ILE A 62 3.27 10.75 -3.09
C ILE A 62 1.87 11.32 -3.18
N VAL A 63 1.78 12.56 -3.64
CA VAL A 63 0.52 13.18 -4.07
C VAL A 63 0.40 13.06 -5.58
N ALA A 64 -0.65 12.41 -6.05
CA ALA A 64 -1.03 12.38 -7.44
C ALA A 64 -1.92 13.60 -7.74
N LEU A 65 -1.51 14.41 -8.70
CA LEU A 65 -2.15 15.65 -9.12
C LEU A 65 -2.38 15.61 -10.63
N TYR A 66 -3.40 16.30 -11.12
CA TYR A 66 -3.48 16.60 -12.55
C TYR A 66 -2.49 17.71 -12.92
N ALA A 67 -2.05 17.77 -14.18
CA ALA A 67 -0.97 18.66 -14.61
C ALA A 67 -1.28 20.15 -14.40
N GLY A 68 -2.56 20.55 -14.53
CA GLY A 68 -3.03 21.92 -14.31
C GLY A 68 -3.26 22.32 -12.85
N HIS A 69 -3.07 21.41 -11.90
CA HIS A 69 -3.32 21.67 -10.48
C HIS A 69 -2.36 22.73 -9.92
N PRO A 70 -2.83 23.68 -9.06
CA PRO A 70 -1.96 24.73 -8.49
C PRO A 70 -0.72 24.22 -7.76
N LEU A 71 -0.79 23.01 -7.19
CA LEU A 71 0.32 22.37 -6.49
C LEU A 71 1.25 21.53 -7.38
N SER A 72 0.93 21.34 -8.67
CA SER A 72 1.70 20.45 -9.58
C SER A 72 3.15 20.89 -9.81
N GLY A 73 3.45 22.19 -9.66
CA GLY A 73 4.80 22.73 -9.79
C GLY A 73 5.68 22.61 -8.53
N ARG A 74 5.18 22.02 -7.46
CA ARG A 74 5.93 21.87 -6.21
C ARG A 74 6.91 20.70 -6.30
N HIS A 75 8.08 20.87 -5.68
CA HIS A 75 9.10 19.80 -5.57
C HIS A 75 8.73 18.76 -4.50
N THR A 76 8.10 19.21 -3.42
CA THR A 76 7.60 18.39 -2.32
C THR A 76 6.34 19.04 -1.76
N LEU A 77 5.50 18.26 -1.10
CA LEU A 77 4.31 18.72 -0.37
C LEU A 77 4.33 18.11 1.04
N ASN A 78 3.75 18.81 2.00
CA ASN A 78 3.37 18.24 3.28
C ASN A 78 1.85 18.10 3.36
N ARG A 79 1.36 17.25 4.26
CA ARG A 79 -0.08 16.93 4.35
C ARG A 79 -0.95 18.16 4.65
N MET A 80 -0.45 19.14 5.39
CA MET A 80 -1.18 20.39 5.68
C MET A 80 -1.45 21.23 4.42
N GLU A 81 -0.59 21.16 3.42
CA GLU A 81 -0.77 21.92 2.16
C GLU A 81 -1.93 21.35 1.32
N LEU A 82 -2.43 20.16 1.65
CA LEU A 82 -3.56 19.51 0.97
C LEU A 82 -4.89 19.84 1.64
N LYS A 83 -4.90 20.70 2.66
CA LYS A 83 -6.14 21.10 3.34
C LYS A 83 -7.04 21.89 2.40
N GLY A 84 -8.27 21.41 2.24
CA GLY A 84 -9.27 22.00 1.35
C GLY A 84 -9.32 21.37 -0.04
N GLU A 85 -8.40 20.44 -0.34
CA GLU A 85 -8.46 19.67 -1.58
C GLU A 85 -9.48 18.53 -1.47
N GLN A 86 -10.12 18.19 -2.58
CA GLN A 86 -10.95 17.00 -2.69
C GLN A 86 -10.09 15.76 -2.87
N ILE A 87 -10.25 14.79 -1.97
CA ILE A 87 -9.42 13.59 -1.92
C ILE A 87 -10.13 12.42 -2.58
N LEU A 88 -9.47 11.83 -3.57
CA LEU A 88 -9.80 10.53 -4.15
C LEU A 88 -9.01 9.48 -3.34
N TYR A 89 -9.67 8.84 -2.38
CA TYR A 89 -9.00 8.05 -1.38
C TYR A 89 -8.85 6.58 -1.82
N MET A 90 -7.60 6.10 -1.86
CA MET A 90 -7.31 4.68 -2.04
C MET A 90 -7.50 3.95 -0.70
N SER A 91 -8.68 3.40 -0.50
CA SER A 91 -9.02 2.66 0.71
C SER A 91 -8.54 1.20 0.61
N PRO A 92 -7.94 0.63 1.67
CA PRO A 92 -7.52 -0.77 1.68
C PRO A 92 -8.62 -1.79 1.37
N SER A 93 -9.86 -1.48 1.74
CA SER A 93 -11.04 -2.35 1.55
C SER A 93 -12.02 -1.83 0.48
N GLY A 94 -11.84 -0.60 0.02
CA GLY A 94 -12.79 0.08 -0.88
C GLY A 94 -14.09 0.56 -0.23
N VAL A 95 -14.42 0.12 0.97
CA VAL A 95 -15.68 0.46 1.69
C VAL A 95 -15.50 1.47 2.83
N GLY A 96 -14.26 1.67 3.31
CA GLY A 96 -13.92 2.77 4.20
C GLY A 96 -14.29 2.59 5.65
N ASP A 97 -14.06 1.50 6.31
CA ASP A 97 -14.16 1.32 7.76
C ASP A 97 -13.18 0.24 8.26
N SER A 98 -12.11 0.03 7.52
CA SER A 98 -11.05 -0.91 7.90
C SER A 98 -10.10 -0.31 8.95
N PHE A 99 -9.29 -1.18 9.55
CA PHE A 99 -8.20 -0.74 10.43
C PHE A 99 -7.22 0.20 9.70
N GLY A 100 -6.89 -0.11 8.45
CA GLY A 100 -6.04 0.74 7.61
C GLY A 100 -6.66 2.11 7.31
N ASP A 101 -7.97 2.19 7.09
CA ASP A 101 -8.68 3.46 6.94
C ASP A 101 -8.56 4.32 8.21
N SER A 102 -8.72 3.71 9.39
CA SER A 102 -8.58 4.42 10.67
C SER A 102 -7.17 4.98 10.86
N HIS A 103 -6.13 4.19 10.53
CA HIS A 103 -4.74 4.64 10.56
C HIS A 103 -4.51 5.84 9.63
N PHE A 104 -5.00 5.75 8.40
CA PHE A 104 -4.83 6.81 7.40
C PHE A 104 -5.56 8.10 7.78
N MET A 105 -6.77 7.99 8.34
CA MET A 105 -7.51 9.16 8.86
C MET A 105 -6.79 9.81 10.04
N GLU A 106 -6.09 9.04 10.86
CA GLU A 106 -5.29 9.57 11.97
C GLU A 106 -4.15 10.48 11.49
N LEU A 107 -3.52 10.18 10.34
CA LEU A 107 -2.51 11.05 9.74
C LEU A 107 -3.07 12.45 9.38
N TYR A 108 -4.30 12.51 8.86
CA TYR A 108 -4.97 13.79 8.62
C TYR A 108 -5.31 14.52 9.92
N ARG A 109 -5.76 13.77 10.94
CA ARG A 109 -6.05 14.36 12.26
C ARG A 109 -4.78 14.95 12.91
N LYS A 110 -3.64 14.25 12.80
CA LYS A 110 -2.32 14.76 13.24
C LYS A 110 -1.91 16.01 12.48
N ALA A 111 -2.23 16.10 11.21
CA ALA A 111 -2.03 17.28 10.38
C ALA A 111 -3.04 18.41 10.68
N GLY A 112 -4.00 18.21 11.61
CA GLY A 112 -4.90 19.26 12.11
C GLY A 112 -6.14 19.52 11.26
N TYR A 113 -6.54 18.57 10.39
CA TYR A 113 -7.79 18.68 9.61
C TYR A 113 -8.36 17.30 9.29
N GLN A 114 -9.61 17.29 8.79
CA GLN A 114 -10.24 16.13 8.21
C GLN A 114 -10.26 16.26 6.68
N PRO A 115 -9.98 15.19 5.93
CA PRO A 115 -10.00 15.24 4.48
C PRO A 115 -11.44 15.34 3.95
N ASP A 116 -11.62 16.08 2.86
CA ASP A 116 -12.84 16.03 2.07
C ASP A 116 -12.74 14.87 1.07
N ILE A 117 -13.31 13.71 1.42
CA ILE A 117 -13.22 12.50 0.60
C ILE A 117 -14.38 12.47 -0.38
N LEU A 118 -14.06 12.72 -1.64
CA LEU A 118 -15.03 12.68 -2.75
C LEU A 118 -15.35 11.25 -3.18
N PHE A 119 -14.36 10.38 -3.22
CA PHE A 119 -14.49 9.02 -3.75
C PHE A 119 -13.55 8.05 -3.04
N ARG A 120 -13.93 6.77 -2.97
CA ARG A 120 -13.13 5.68 -2.39
C ARG A 120 -13.03 4.52 -3.37
N SER A 121 -11.84 3.91 -3.46
CA SER A 121 -11.63 2.69 -4.24
C SER A 121 -10.43 1.93 -3.68
N SER A 122 -10.42 0.61 -3.76
CA SER A 122 -9.23 -0.22 -3.54
C SER A 122 -8.34 -0.32 -4.79
N ASP A 123 -8.80 0.18 -5.93
CA ASP A 123 -8.07 0.13 -7.20
C ASP A 123 -7.37 1.45 -7.51
N ALA A 124 -6.03 1.40 -7.46
CA ALA A 124 -5.19 2.57 -7.73
C ALA A 124 -5.32 3.11 -9.15
N GLU A 125 -5.60 2.26 -10.15
CA GLU A 125 -5.76 2.70 -11.54
C GLU A 125 -7.02 3.54 -11.70
N SER A 126 -8.14 3.11 -11.11
CA SER A 126 -9.37 3.89 -11.06
C SER A 126 -9.17 5.26 -10.39
N ILE A 127 -8.44 5.30 -9.28
CA ILE A 127 -8.10 6.56 -8.60
C ILE A 127 -7.28 7.47 -9.53
N LEU A 128 -6.22 6.95 -10.17
CA LEU A 128 -5.37 7.75 -11.06
C LEU A 128 -6.13 8.26 -12.29
N MET A 129 -7.06 7.46 -12.84
CA MET A 129 -7.91 7.91 -13.94
C MET A 129 -8.79 9.10 -13.53
N MET A 130 -9.34 9.09 -12.31
CA MET A 130 -10.14 10.21 -11.80
C MET A 130 -9.28 11.45 -11.52
N VAL A 131 -8.03 11.26 -11.01
CA VAL A 131 -7.07 12.38 -10.88
C VAL A 131 -6.78 12.99 -12.25
N ALA A 132 -6.50 12.16 -13.27
CA ALA A 132 -6.26 12.61 -14.64
C ALA A 132 -7.49 13.33 -15.26
N ALA A 133 -8.70 12.99 -14.82
CA ALA A 133 -9.96 13.66 -15.19
C ALA A 133 -10.23 14.95 -14.38
N GLU A 134 -9.30 15.37 -13.53
CA GLU A 134 -9.36 16.61 -12.71
C GLU A 134 -10.47 16.60 -11.63
N GLU A 135 -10.92 15.41 -11.22
CA GLU A 135 -11.97 15.25 -10.20
C GLU A 135 -11.47 15.48 -8.76
N GLY A 136 -10.14 15.45 -8.55
CA GLY A 136 -9.51 15.66 -7.25
C GLY A 136 -8.06 15.22 -7.24
N ILE A 137 -7.49 15.10 -6.04
CA ILE A 137 -6.13 14.65 -5.83
C ILE A 137 -6.10 13.34 -5.02
N SER A 138 -4.97 12.63 -5.01
CA SER A 138 -4.84 11.42 -4.18
C SER A 138 -3.47 11.33 -3.51
N ILE A 139 -3.42 10.74 -2.32
CA ILE A 139 -2.18 10.32 -1.68
C ILE A 139 -2.04 8.82 -1.89
N LEU A 140 -0.93 8.41 -2.49
CA LEU A 140 -0.69 7.04 -2.94
C LEU A 140 0.74 6.61 -2.64
N PRO A 141 1.00 5.30 -2.47
CA PRO A 141 2.37 4.79 -2.41
C PRO A 141 3.13 5.03 -3.72
N ALA A 142 4.40 5.38 -3.64
CA ALA A 142 5.21 5.79 -4.80
C ALA A 142 5.29 4.74 -5.92
N TYR A 143 5.13 3.44 -5.63
CA TYR A 143 5.18 2.41 -6.67
C TYR A 143 4.04 2.51 -7.70
N VAL A 144 2.94 3.22 -7.40
CA VAL A 144 1.82 3.39 -8.34
C VAL A 144 2.20 4.22 -9.57
N THR A 145 3.26 5.04 -9.50
CA THR A 145 3.76 5.82 -10.65
C THR A 145 4.11 4.95 -11.86
N ASN A 146 4.33 3.65 -11.65
CA ASN A 146 4.61 2.70 -12.72
C ASN A 146 3.36 2.15 -13.42
N LYS A 147 2.16 2.42 -12.91
CA LYS A 147 0.91 1.81 -13.39
C LYS A 147 0.29 2.52 -14.59
N LEU A 148 0.40 3.85 -14.65
CA LEU A 148 -0.11 4.68 -15.75
C LEU A 148 1.02 5.56 -16.29
N LYS A 149 2.00 4.94 -16.98
CA LYS A 149 3.18 5.65 -17.50
C LYS A 149 2.88 6.64 -18.63
N ASP A 150 1.77 6.46 -19.31
CA ASP A 150 1.38 7.22 -20.51
C ASP A 150 0.18 8.16 -20.24
N ALA A 151 -0.17 8.42 -19.00
CA ALA A 151 -1.24 9.38 -18.69
C ALA A 151 -0.70 10.81 -18.78
N ASP A 152 -1.01 11.49 -19.84
CA ASP A 152 -0.52 12.84 -20.17
C ASP A 152 -0.91 13.95 -19.17
N ASN A 153 -1.86 13.68 -18.25
CA ASN A 153 -2.38 14.66 -17.30
C ASN A 153 -2.10 14.31 -15.83
N LEU A 154 -1.03 13.56 -15.54
CA LEU A 154 -0.66 13.19 -14.16
C LEU A 154 0.70 13.76 -13.77
N VAL A 155 0.76 14.35 -12.58
CA VAL A 155 1.99 14.80 -11.92
C VAL A 155 2.05 14.15 -10.54
N PHE A 156 3.21 13.63 -10.18
CA PHE A 156 3.46 13.00 -8.89
C PHE A 156 4.45 13.84 -8.09
N VAL A 157 4.02 14.32 -6.93
CA VAL A 157 4.85 15.13 -6.03
C VAL A 157 5.11 14.36 -4.75
N PRO A 158 6.37 14.20 -4.32
CA PRO A 158 6.69 13.54 -3.05
C PRO A 158 5.98 14.21 -1.87
N LEU A 159 5.33 13.39 -1.03
CA LEU A 159 4.78 13.83 0.25
C LEU A 159 5.85 13.66 1.32
N VAL A 160 6.14 14.72 2.08
CA VAL A 160 7.21 14.73 3.08
C VAL A 160 6.65 14.91 4.49
N GLY A 161 7.20 14.15 5.44
CA GLY A 161 6.82 14.12 6.85
C GLY A 161 7.40 12.88 7.52
N GLU A 162 7.37 12.82 8.84
CA GLU A 162 7.93 11.69 9.60
C GLU A 162 7.17 10.38 9.38
N GLU A 163 5.87 10.45 9.09
CA GLU A 163 4.99 9.27 8.93
C GLU A 163 4.43 9.16 7.49
N GLU A 164 5.05 9.82 6.51
CA GLU A 164 4.56 9.82 5.13
C GLU A 164 5.16 8.66 4.32
N TYR A 165 4.97 7.45 4.82
CA TYR A 165 5.32 6.19 4.17
C TYR A 165 4.35 5.09 4.58
N GLU A 166 4.34 4.02 3.82
CA GLU A 166 3.67 2.75 4.12
C GLU A 166 4.72 1.66 4.27
N GLU A 167 4.56 0.79 5.25
CA GLU A 167 5.42 -0.39 5.42
C GLU A 167 4.77 -1.60 4.76
N ILE A 168 5.47 -2.21 3.80
CA ILE A 168 5.09 -3.51 3.27
C ILE A 168 5.70 -4.58 4.16
N ILE A 169 4.86 -5.46 4.68
CA ILE A 169 5.26 -6.59 5.52
C ILE A 169 4.91 -7.91 4.85
N ALA A 170 5.74 -8.91 5.09
CA ALA A 170 5.42 -10.31 4.84
C ALA A 170 4.88 -10.91 6.13
N VAL A 171 3.73 -11.60 6.07
CA VAL A 171 3.08 -12.23 7.23
C VAL A 171 2.83 -13.70 6.92
N TRP A 172 3.10 -14.57 7.89
CA TRP A 172 2.86 -16.02 7.81
C TRP A 172 2.46 -16.57 9.18
N LYS A 173 1.84 -17.76 9.19
CA LYS A 173 1.45 -18.40 10.46
C LYS A 173 2.67 -18.93 11.19
N SER A 174 2.75 -18.70 12.50
CA SER A 174 3.86 -19.12 13.35
C SER A 174 4.01 -20.65 13.44
N ASP A 175 2.92 -21.40 13.30
CA ASP A 175 2.85 -22.86 13.32
C ASP A 175 3.13 -23.51 11.94
N ASN A 176 3.29 -22.72 10.87
CA ASN A 176 3.61 -23.25 9.54
C ASN A 176 5.08 -23.68 9.47
N ALA A 177 5.32 -24.97 9.70
CA ALA A 177 6.62 -25.60 9.66
C ALA A 177 7.07 -26.03 8.25
N GLY A 178 6.37 -25.62 7.20
CA GLY A 178 6.66 -25.98 5.82
C GLY A 178 8.06 -25.56 5.37
N GLN A 179 8.89 -26.54 4.96
CA GLN A 179 10.28 -26.27 4.56
C GLN A 179 10.41 -25.24 3.44
N ALA A 180 9.47 -25.22 2.51
CA ALA A 180 9.44 -24.24 1.40
C ALA A 180 9.25 -22.83 1.92
N LEU A 181 8.30 -22.64 2.85
CA LEU A 181 8.04 -21.34 3.48
C LEU A 181 9.26 -20.87 4.27
N GLN A 182 9.86 -21.73 5.09
CA GLN A 182 11.04 -21.38 5.90
C GLN A 182 12.23 -20.91 5.01
N LYS A 183 12.47 -21.61 3.90
CA LYS A 183 13.48 -21.19 2.90
C LYS A 183 13.16 -19.83 2.29
N PHE A 184 11.89 -19.57 2.00
CA PHE A 184 11.46 -18.31 1.43
C PHE A 184 11.60 -17.16 2.42
N VAL A 185 11.17 -17.35 3.67
CA VAL A 185 11.31 -16.35 4.76
C VAL A 185 12.77 -15.92 4.96
N LEU A 186 13.72 -16.85 4.86
CA LEU A 186 15.16 -16.54 4.97
C LEU A 186 15.66 -15.63 3.85
N ARG A 187 14.95 -15.57 2.71
CA ARG A 187 15.31 -14.73 1.55
C ARG A 187 14.68 -13.34 1.58
N ILE A 188 13.68 -13.13 2.42
CA ILE A 188 13.13 -11.80 2.63
C ILE A 188 14.20 -11.00 3.38
N ARG A 189 14.86 -10.09 2.66
CA ARG A 189 15.75 -9.10 3.27
C ARG A 189 14.86 -8.08 3.95
N GLY A 190 14.97 -7.93 5.27
CA GLY A 190 14.35 -6.80 5.95
C GLY A 190 14.94 -5.48 5.43
N ALA A 191 14.12 -4.45 5.27
CA ALA A 191 14.63 -3.08 5.15
C ALA A 191 15.37 -2.75 6.46
N GLU A 192 16.62 -2.32 6.34
CA GLU A 192 17.40 -1.75 7.45
C GLU A 192 16.88 -0.36 7.81
#